data_24afbaa75d1a449d3bc248e1b3407d08
#
_entry.id   24afbaa75d1a449d3bc248e1b3407d08
#
_cell.length_a   1.000
_cell.length_b   1.000
_cell.length_c   1.000
_cell.angle_alpha   90.00
_cell.angle_beta   90.00
_cell.angle_gamma   90.00
#
_symmetry.space_group_name_H-M   'P 1'
#
loop_
_entity.id
_entity.type
_entity.pdbx_description
1 polymer ?
#
loop_
_entity_poly.entity_id
_entity_poly.type
_entity_poly.pdbx_seq_one_letter_code
_entity_poly.pdbx_strand_id
1 'polypeptide(L)'
;MDKKIIITAAVTGSRPTKEMNLAVPYAPKEIIEAAVECHKAGAVIAHIHVRNPKTGKPDFKIKLFKEVLEGIRERCDMIVNLSTSGLFLKGRDIVSRRLGPISLKPEICSLDIGSLNFPDRVFTNPPQWAEAAAKCMQEQGVRPEIEVFDTGHISQAIGLIKKGLINEPPYFQLCMGVKWGIEASEENLLFMKKKLPANAIWSVLGVGRAQLVMITSAMDLGGHVRVGFEDNIYLKQGVLARSNAELVEMAVNLALRHGREIASPTEARRILRIN
;
A
#
# COMPACT_ATOMS: atom_id res chain seq x y z
N MET A 1 0.94 -10.47 -21.67
CA MET A 1 1.04 -9.67 -20.43
C MET A 1 0.56 -8.27 -20.72
N ASP A 2 -0.21 -7.68 -19.81
CA ASP A 2 -0.57 -6.27 -19.93
C ASP A 2 0.73 -5.44 -19.88
N LYS A 3 0.93 -4.55 -20.87
CA LYS A 3 2.14 -3.71 -20.91
C LYS A 3 2.12 -2.63 -19.84
N LYS A 4 0.93 -2.28 -19.34
CA LYS A 4 0.77 -1.22 -18.35
C LYS A 4 1.15 -1.67 -16.95
N ILE A 5 1.87 -0.79 -16.24
CA ILE A 5 2.24 -1.00 -14.83
C ILE A 5 1.68 0.14 -13.96
N ILE A 6 1.08 -0.23 -12.85
CA ILE A 6 0.67 0.71 -11.80
C ILE A 6 1.84 0.86 -10.82
N ILE A 7 2.20 2.10 -10.51
CA ILE A 7 3.18 2.42 -9.48
C ILE A 7 2.44 3.10 -8.32
N THR A 8 2.50 2.48 -7.14
CA THR A 8 1.97 3.02 -5.88
C THR A 8 3.09 3.68 -5.10
N ALA A 9 2.85 4.89 -4.60
CA ALA A 9 3.73 5.61 -3.68
C ALA A 9 3.21 5.51 -2.24
N ALA A 10 3.93 4.83 -1.35
CA ALA A 10 3.64 4.74 0.08
C ALA A 10 4.45 5.79 0.86
N VAL A 11 3.89 6.99 1.00
CA VAL A 11 4.68 8.21 1.24
C VAL A 11 5.19 8.40 2.68
N THR A 12 4.53 7.83 3.69
CA THR A 12 4.93 8.09 5.09
C THR A 12 4.94 6.86 6.00
N GLY A 13 3.94 5.96 5.88
CA GLY A 13 3.81 4.80 6.76
C GLY A 13 3.70 5.14 8.25
N SER A 14 3.94 4.16 9.09
CA SER A 14 3.86 4.30 10.54
C SER A 14 5.21 4.13 11.29
N ARG A 15 6.25 3.64 10.64
CA ARG A 15 7.55 3.32 11.26
C ARG A 15 8.69 4.30 10.95
N PRO A 16 8.92 4.74 9.70
CA PRO A 16 10.02 5.66 9.40
C PRO A 16 9.89 6.99 10.15
N THR A 17 11.02 7.56 10.56
CA THR A 17 11.05 8.83 11.29
C THR A 17 11.96 9.86 10.61
N LYS A 18 11.81 11.15 10.96
CA LYS A 18 12.69 12.22 10.45
C LYS A 18 14.14 12.06 10.93
N GLU A 19 14.37 11.34 12.03
CA GLU A 19 15.73 10.99 12.48
C GLU A 19 16.36 9.94 11.55
N MET A 20 15.56 9.08 10.93
CA MET A 20 16.04 8.08 9.95
C MET A 20 16.25 8.71 8.57
N ASN A 21 15.35 9.59 8.14
CA ASN A 21 15.44 10.37 6.91
C ASN A 21 14.62 11.65 7.07
N LEU A 22 15.27 12.81 6.98
CA LEU A 22 14.64 14.12 7.19
C LEU A 22 13.47 14.41 6.23
N ALA A 23 13.44 13.75 5.08
CA ALA A 23 12.39 13.92 4.08
C ALA A 23 11.11 13.13 4.38
N VAL A 24 11.04 12.34 5.46
CA VAL A 24 9.80 11.63 5.85
C VAL A 24 8.71 12.61 6.24
N PRO A 25 7.56 12.63 5.53
CA PRO A 25 6.51 13.61 5.79
C PRO A 25 5.67 13.22 7.02
N TYR A 26 5.37 14.19 7.90
CA TYR A 26 4.55 14.00 9.08
C TYR A 26 3.25 14.82 9.05
N ALA A 27 3.35 16.12 8.70
CA ALA A 27 2.19 17.00 8.66
C ALA A 27 1.32 16.73 7.42
N PRO A 28 -0.01 16.93 7.48
CA PRO A 28 -0.87 16.77 6.31
C PRO A 28 -0.34 17.50 5.07
N LYS A 29 0.13 18.72 5.20
CA LYS A 29 0.71 19.50 4.09
C LYS A 29 1.94 18.81 3.49
N GLU A 30 2.84 18.24 4.33
CA GLU A 30 4.02 17.52 3.86
C GLU A 30 3.62 16.22 3.13
N ILE A 31 2.58 15.51 3.63
CA ILE A 31 2.09 14.27 3.02
C ILE A 31 1.43 14.57 1.67
N ILE A 32 0.61 15.63 1.59
CA ILE A 32 -0.02 16.08 0.35
C ILE A 32 1.04 16.43 -0.69
N GLU A 33 2.04 17.23 -0.30
CA GLU A 33 3.13 17.63 -1.20
C GLU A 33 3.89 16.42 -1.73
N ALA A 34 4.29 15.51 -0.84
CA ALA A 34 4.99 14.28 -1.21
C ALA A 34 4.16 13.41 -2.18
N ALA A 35 2.84 13.30 -1.99
CA ALA A 35 1.96 12.57 -2.89
C ALA A 35 1.89 13.24 -4.28
N VAL A 36 1.75 14.57 -4.32
CA VAL A 36 1.70 15.34 -5.57
C VAL A 36 3.03 15.24 -6.34
N GLU A 37 4.16 15.31 -5.65
CA GLU A 37 5.48 15.10 -6.27
C GLU A 37 5.64 13.68 -6.82
N CYS A 38 5.17 12.66 -6.08
CA CYS A 38 5.14 11.28 -6.57
C CYS A 38 4.26 11.13 -7.81
N HIS A 39 3.13 11.82 -7.87
CA HIS A 39 2.27 11.83 -9.06
C HIS A 39 3.00 12.40 -10.27
N LYS A 40 3.67 13.54 -10.12
CA LYS A 40 4.48 14.14 -11.19
C LYS A 40 5.61 13.22 -11.65
N ALA A 41 6.17 12.43 -10.74
CA ALA A 41 7.20 11.42 -11.03
C ALA A 41 6.66 10.14 -11.71
N GLY A 42 5.34 9.93 -11.77
CA GLY A 42 4.70 8.82 -12.47
C GLY A 42 3.96 7.81 -11.57
N ALA A 43 3.85 8.05 -10.26
CA ALA A 43 2.96 7.25 -9.41
C ALA A 43 1.50 7.63 -9.67
N VAL A 44 0.61 6.64 -9.66
CA VAL A 44 -0.82 6.84 -9.90
C VAL A 44 -1.69 6.51 -8.69
N ILE A 45 -1.13 5.85 -7.68
CA ILE A 45 -1.77 5.56 -6.39
C ILE A 45 -0.89 6.14 -5.27
N ALA A 46 -1.50 6.85 -4.32
CA ALA A 46 -0.86 7.23 -3.06
C ALA A 46 -1.42 6.38 -1.92
N HIS A 47 -0.57 5.56 -1.29
CA HIS A 47 -0.90 4.88 -0.04
C HIS A 47 -0.59 5.80 1.14
N ILE A 48 -1.61 6.07 1.96
CA ILE A 48 -1.59 7.14 2.96
C ILE A 48 -1.82 6.59 4.36
N HIS A 49 -0.83 6.79 5.21
CA HIS A 49 -0.98 6.86 6.66
C HIS A 49 -1.04 8.33 7.09
N VAL A 50 -1.54 8.59 8.30
CA VAL A 50 -1.46 9.92 8.91
C VAL A 50 -0.68 9.86 10.21
N ARG A 51 -0.05 10.98 10.53
CA ARG A 51 0.78 11.15 11.71
C ARG A 51 0.35 12.36 12.52
N ASN A 52 0.66 12.35 13.80
CA ASN A 52 0.55 13.55 14.61
C ASN A 52 1.55 14.60 14.09
N PRO A 53 1.11 15.78 13.63
CA PRO A 53 1.99 16.74 12.97
C PRO A 53 3.10 17.30 13.87
N LYS A 54 2.88 17.29 15.20
CA LYS A 54 3.84 17.83 16.17
C LYS A 54 4.89 16.79 16.61
N THR A 55 4.49 15.52 16.71
CA THR A 55 5.33 14.48 17.30
C THR A 55 5.83 13.44 16.31
N GLY A 56 5.27 13.41 15.08
CA GLY A 56 5.56 12.40 14.09
C GLY A 56 5.06 10.99 14.44
N LYS A 57 4.43 10.79 15.60
CA LYS A 57 3.88 9.48 16.00
C LYS A 57 2.69 9.11 15.11
N PRO A 58 2.47 7.80 14.83
CA PRO A 58 1.28 7.36 14.12
C PRO A 58 0.00 7.92 14.74
N ASP A 59 -0.91 8.40 13.92
CA ASP A 59 -2.22 8.93 14.34
C ASP A 59 -3.32 8.26 13.49
N PHE A 60 -4.56 8.28 13.99
CA PHE A 60 -5.70 7.59 13.36
C PHE A 60 -6.94 8.48 13.35
N LYS A 61 -6.74 9.79 13.52
CA LYS A 61 -7.85 10.76 13.52
C LYS A 61 -8.38 10.93 12.11
N ILE A 62 -9.67 10.67 11.93
CA ILE A 62 -10.37 10.83 10.64
C ILE A 62 -10.14 12.21 10.05
N LYS A 63 -10.09 13.26 10.89
CA LYS A 63 -9.82 14.63 10.43
C LYS A 63 -8.51 14.75 9.64
N LEU A 64 -7.44 14.07 10.08
CA LEU A 64 -6.15 14.09 9.37
C LEU A 64 -6.23 13.36 8.04
N PHE A 65 -6.90 12.20 7.99
CA PHE A 65 -7.13 11.48 6.74
C PHE A 65 -7.97 12.32 5.77
N LYS A 66 -9.03 12.99 6.26
CA LYS A 66 -9.87 13.85 5.45
C LYS A 66 -9.06 14.99 4.83
N GLU A 67 -8.28 15.70 5.65
CA GLU A 67 -7.44 16.82 5.20
C GLU A 67 -6.45 16.38 4.10
N VAL A 68 -5.81 15.22 4.27
CA VAL A 68 -4.87 14.70 3.26
C VAL A 68 -5.60 14.25 1.99
N LEU A 69 -6.72 13.53 2.11
CA LEU A 69 -7.52 13.06 0.98
C LEU A 69 -8.02 14.23 0.12
N GLU A 70 -8.62 15.25 0.76
CA GLU A 70 -9.14 16.43 0.07
C GLU A 70 -8.00 17.22 -0.58
N GLY A 71 -6.89 17.44 0.14
CA GLY A 71 -5.76 18.19 -0.38
C GLY A 71 -5.05 17.50 -1.55
N ILE A 72 -5.03 16.16 -1.63
CA ILE A 72 -4.52 15.45 -2.81
C ILE A 72 -5.49 15.61 -3.98
N ARG A 73 -6.79 15.38 -3.76
CA ARG A 73 -7.84 15.49 -4.80
C ARG A 73 -7.94 16.87 -5.43
N GLU A 74 -7.69 17.94 -4.65
CA GLU A 74 -7.67 19.32 -5.16
C GLU A 74 -6.48 19.60 -6.08
N ARG A 75 -5.38 18.83 -5.97
CA ARG A 75 -4.12 19.13 -6.63
C ARG A 75 -3.74 18.21 -7.79
N CYS A 76 -4.26 16.99 -7.79
CA CYS A 76 -3.98 16.02 -8.85
C CYS A 76 -5.02 14.90 -8.92
N ASP A 77 -5.03 14.15 -10.04
CA ASP A 77 -5.95 13.03 -10.31
C ASP A 77 -5.43 11.68 -9.77
N MET A 78 -4.62 11.71 -8.73
CA MET A 78 -4.05 10.51 -8.13
C MET A 78 -5.10 9.71 -7.36
N ILE A 79 -5.12 8.39 -7.54
CA ILE A 79 -5.95 7.49 -6.75
C ILE A 79 -5.44 7.49 -5.30
N VAL A 80 -6.34 7.69 -4.33
CA VAL A 80 -5.95 7.68 -2.92
C VAL A 80 -6.35 6.37 -2.26
N ASN A 81 -5.37 5.71 -1.66
CA ASN A 81 -5.49 4.50 -0.87
C ASN A 81 -5.24 4.84 0.60
N LEU A 82 -6.29 4.87 1.42
CA LEU A 82 -6.17 5.16 2.85
C LEU A 82 -5.90 3.88 3.65
N SER A 83 -4.89 3.94 4.51
CA SER A 83 -4.55 2.83 5.41
C SER A 83 -5.64 2.60 6.46
N THR A 84 -6.00 1.33 6.66
CA THR A 84 -6.81 0.85 7.78
C THR A 84 -6.00 0.07 8.81
N SER A 85 -4.67 0.23 8.78
CA SER A 85 -3.77 -0.47 9.68
C SER A 85 -4.06 -0.17 11.16
N GLY A 86 -4.01 -1.21 12.00
CA GLY A 86 -4.16 -1.11 13.44
C GLY A 86 -2.87 -1.28 14.23
N LEU A 87 -1.70 -1.34 13.57
CA LEU A 87 -0.42 -1.73 14.15
C LEU A 87 -0.05 -0.95 15.44
N PHE A 88 -0.37 0.34 15.50
CA PHE A 88 -0.08 1.21 16.64
C PHE A 88 -1.32 1.62 17.45
N LEU A 89 -2.50 1.11 17.09
CA LEU A 89 -3.72 1.39 17.85
C LEU A 89 -3.72 0.66 19.19
N LYS A 90 -4.12 1.37 20.24
CA LYS A 90 -4.27 0.83 21.58
C LYS A 90 -5.63 1.24 22.14
N GLY A 91 -6.10 0.50 23.15
CA GLY A 91 -7.32 0.82 23.90
C GLY A 91 -8.55 0.16 23.34
N ARG A 92 -9.71 0.77 23.62
CA ARG A 92 -11.04 0.28 23.19
C ARG A 92 -11.35 0.72 21.75
N ASP A 93 -12.34 0.09 21.14
CA ASP A 93 -12.90 0.46 19.83
C ASP A 93 -11.90 0.45 18.67
N ILE A 94 -10.88 -0.43 18.73
CA ILE A 94 -9.87 -0.57 17.68
C ILE A 94 -10.52 -0.83 16.33
N VAL A 95 -11.51 -1.71 16.26
CA VAL A 95 -12.22 -2.05 15.01
C VAL A 95 -12.88 -0.80 14.41
N SER A 96 -13.70 -0.10 15.20
CA SER A 96 -14.38 1.13 14.76
C SER A 96 -13.38 2.20 14.25
N ARG A 97 -12.28 2.39 14.98
CA ARG A 97 -11.24 3.38 14.60
C ARG A 97 -10.51 3.01 13.31
N ARG A 98 -10.31 1.72 13.05
CA ARG A 98 -9.72 1.23 11.79
C ARG A 98 -10.68 1.35 10.61
N LEU A 99 -11.99 1.24 10.84
CA LEU A 99 -13.01 1.44 9.80
C LEU A 99 -13.21 2.93 9.44
N GLY A 100 -12.75 3.86 10.31
CA GLY A 100 -12.92 5.30 10.12
C GLY A 100 -12.52 5.82 8.74
N PRO A 101 -11.32 5.52 8.21
CA PRO A 101 -10.90 5.98 6.88
C PRO A 101 -11.83 5.56 5.74
N ILE A 102 -12.51 4.41 5.84
CA ILE A 102 -13.45 3.92 4.83
C ILE A 102 -14.65 4.87 4.69
N SER A 103 -15.10 5.50 5.80
CA SER A 103 -16.23 6.43 5.79
C SER A 103 -15.98 7.71 4.97
N LEU A 104 -14.72 8.02 4.67
CA LEU A 104 -14.34 9.13 3.79
C LEU A 104 -14.50 8.81 2.31
N LYS A 105 -14.85 7.57 1.98
CA LYS A 105 -15.03 7.07 0.61
C LYS A 105 -13.84 7.40 -0.31
N PRO A 106 -12.61 7.01 0.07
CA PRO A 106 -11.50 7.03 -0.89
C PRO A 106 -11.78 5.96 -1.96
N GLU A 107 -11.02 6.00 -3.05
CA GLU A 107 -11.16 4.97 -4.09
C GLU A 107 -10.67 3.60 -3.62
N ILE A 108 -9.63 3.58 -2.78
CA ILE A 108 -9.03 2.36 -2.22
C ILE A 108 -8.84 2.52 -0.70
N CYS A 109 -8.99 1.44 0.05
CA CYS A 109 -8.43 1.29 1.38
C CYS A 109 -7.62 0.00 1.47
N SER A 110 -6.53 0.01 2.26
CA SER A 110 -5.82 -1.23 2.57
C SER A 110 -6.68 -2.16 3.44
N LEU A 111 -6.60 -3.46 3.18
CA LEU A 111 -7.25 -4.51 3.94
C LEU A 111 -6.19 -5.52 4.40
N ASP A 112 -5.67 -5.29 5.62
CA ASP A 112 -4.68 -6.19 6.20
C ASP A 112 -5.32 -7.53 6.55
N ILE A 113 -4.83 -8.61 5.94
CA ILE A 113 -5.28 -9.98 6.16
C ILE A 113 -4.24 -10.75 6.95
N GLY A 114 -4.69 -11.42 8.02
CA GLY A 114 -3.87 -12.27 8.86
C GLY A 114 -3.04 -11.52 9.91
N SER A 115 -2.98 -12.10 11.09
CA SER A 115 -2.14 -11.62 12.17
C SER A 115 -0.73 -12.17 12.04
N LEU A 116 0.28 -11.35 12.34
CA LEU A 116 1.67 -11.77 12.33
C LEU A 116 2.48 -11.03 13.39
N ASN A 117 3.64 -11.60 13.73
CA ASN A 117 4.58 -10.93 14.60
C ASN A 117 5.36 -9.86 13.82
N PHE A 118 5.45 -8.67 14.39
CA PHE A 118 6.47 -7.68 14.06
C PHE A 118 7.59 -7.75 15.10
N PRO A 119 8.75 -7.12 14.88
CA PRO A 119 9.88 -7.24 15.81
C PRO A 119 9.58 -6.92 17.27
N ASP A 120 8.64 -6.01 17.53
CA ASP A 120 8.35 -5.42 18.85
C ASP A 120 6.89 -5.61 19.29
N ARG A 121 6.04 -6.20 18.43
CA ARG A 121 4.61 -6.39 18.73
C ARG A 121 3.95 -7.39 17.79
N VAL A 122 2.74 -7.81 18.14
CA VAL A 122 1.86 -8.52 17.22
C VAL A 122 1.06 -7.50 16.41
N PHE A 123 1.05 -7.67 15.09
CA PHE A 123 0.12 -6.99 14.21
C PHE A 123 -1.16 -7.83 14.13
N THR A 124 -2.19 -7.39 14.82
CA THR A 124 -3.40 -8.17 15.05
C THR A 124 -4.46 -7.89 14.00
N ASN A 125 -4.71 -8.88 13.15
CA ASN A 125 -5.72 -8.85 12.09
C ASN A 125 -6.55 -10.15 12.14
N PRO A 126 -7.44 -10.32 13.15
CA PRO A 126 -8.24 -11.54 13.27
C PRO A 126 -9.25 -11.65 12.12
N PRO A 127 -9.73 -12.86 11.79
CA PRO A 127 -10.69 -13.07 10.70
C PRO A 127 -11.92 -12.16 10.76
N GLN A 128 -12.43 -11.92 11.98
CA GLN A 128 -13.60 -11.05 12.20
C GLN A 128 -13.34 -9.59 11.81
N TRP A 129 -12.10 -9.11 12.01
CA TRP A 129 -11.69 -7.80 11.53
C TRP A 129 -11.72 -7.73 10.00
N ALA A 130 -11.09 -8.69 9.33
CA ALA A 130 -11.00 -8.73 7.87
C ALA A 130 -12.40 -8.80 7.22
N GLU A 131 -13.31 -9.60 7.82
CA GLU A 131 -14.69 -9.73 7.36
C GLU A 131 -15.48 -8.41 7.54
N ALA A 132 -15.38 -7.77 8.72
CA ALA A 132 -16.04 -6.50 9.00
C ALA A 132 -15.54 -5.38 8.08
N ALA A 133 -14.22 -5.31 7.84
CA ALA A 133 -13.62 -4.31 6.96
C ALA A 133 -14.00 -4.53 5.49
N ALA A 134 -13.94 -5.75 5.00
CA ALA A 134 -14.35 -6.08 3.63
C ALA A 134 -15.82 -5.72 3.38
N LYS A 135 -16.71 -6.07 4.31
CA LYS A 135 -18.12 -5.71 4.26
C LYS A 135 -18.33 -4.19 4.26
N CYS A 136 -17.66 -3.48 5.16
CA CYS A 136 -17.75 -2.01 5.21
C CYS A 136 -17.25 -1.37 3.92
N MET A 137 -16.14 -1.83 3.34
CA MET A 137 -15.63 -1.34 2.05
C MET A 137 -16.63 -1.59 0.93
N GLN A 138 -17.22 -2.79 0.86
CA GLN A 138 -18.25 -3.13 -0.13
C GLN A 138 -19.47 -2.22 -0.02
N GLU A 139 -20.00 -2.00 1.19
CA GLU A 139 -21.16 -1.13 1.45
C GLU A 139 -20.89 0.34 1.09
N GLN A 140 -19.64 0.80 1.22
CA GLN A 140 -19.24 2.18 0.91
C GLN A 140 -18.75 2.38 -0.53
N GLY A 141 -18.66 1.30 -1.32
CA GLY A 141 -18.13 1.36 -2.69
C GLY A 141 -16.63 1.61 -2.75
N VAL A 142 -15.88 1.26 -1.69
CA VAL A 142 -14.43 1.42 -1.60
C VAL A 142 -13.74 0.12 -2.03
N ARG A 143 -12.73 0.23 -2.89
CA ARG A 143 -11.97 -0.92 -3.36
C ARG A 143 -11.00 -1.41 -2.27
N PRO A 144 -11.01 -2.68 -1.84
CA PRO A 144 -9.98 -3.22 -0.96
C PRO A 144 -8.67 -3.47 -1.73
N GLU A 145 -7.55 -2.97 -1.21
CA GLU A 145 -6.21 -3.48 -1.49
C GLU A 145 -5.86 -4.52 -0.43
N ILE A 146 -5.80 -5.78 -0.83
CA ILE A 146 -5.65 -6.92 0.09
C ILE A 146 -4.16 -7.09 0.42
N GLU A 147 -3.72 -6.60 1.57
CA GLU A 147 -2.33 -6.74 2.03
C GLU A 147 -2.11 -8.11 2.67
N VAL A 148 -1.19 -8.89 2.09
CA VAL A 148 -0.84 -10.24 2.53
C VAL A 148 0.66 -10.36 2.77
N PHE A 149 1.03 -10.92 3.93
CA PHE A 149 2.39 -11.01 4.43
C PHE A 149 2.89 -12.46 4.45
N ASP A 150 2.01 -13.41 4.13
CA ASP A 150 2.31 -14.84 4.08
C ASP A 150 1.23 -15.58 3.26
N THR A 151 1.50 -16.82 2.87
CA THR A 151 0.61 -17.64 2.05
C THR A 151 -0.71 -17.97 2.76
N GLY A 152 -0.69 -18.15 4.08
CA GLY A 152 -1.91 -18.35 4.88
C GLY A 152 -2.89 -17.18 4.78
N HIS A 153 -2.38 -15.97 4.64
CA HIS A 153 -3.19 -14.77 4.47
C HIS A 153 -3.93 -14.79 3.10
N ILE A 154 -3.29 -15.31 2.04
CA ILE A 154 -3.95 -15.49 0.74
C ILE A 154 -5.14 -16.45 0.87
N SER A 155 -4.98 -17.56 1.61
CA SER A 155 -6.06 -18.52 1.83
C SER A 155 -7.25 -17.88 2.57
N GLN A 156 -6.98 -17.02 3.55
CA GLN A 156 -8.02 -16.26 4.26
C GLN A 156 -8.73 -15.27 3.32
N ALA A 157 -7.98 -14.54 2.48
CA ALA A 157 -8.55 -13.62 1.49
C ALA A 157 -9.45 -14.35 0.48
N ILE A 158 -9.04 -15.53 -0.01
CA ILE A 158 -9.86 -16.39 -0.88
C ILE A 158 -11.16 -16.78 -0.19
N GLY A 159 -11.14 -17.01 1.12
CA GLY A 159 -12.36 -17.24 1.92
C GLY A 159 -13.33 -16.06 1.88
N LEU A 160 -12.84 -14.81 1.94
CA LEU A 160 -13.68 -13.61 1.82
C LEU A 160 -14.24 -13.42 0.41
N ILE A 161 -13.45 -13.73 -0.62
CA ILE A 161 -13.89 -13.71 -2.03
C ILE A 161 -15.04 -14.71 -2.23
N LYS A 162 -14.88 -15.96 -1.74
CA LYS A 162 -15.92 -17.00 -1.82
C LYS A 162 -17.21 -16.63 -1.08
N LYS A 163 -17.13 -15.81 -0.03
CA LYS A 163 -18.28 -15.24 0.68
C LYS A 163 -18.93 -14.06 -0.06
N GLY A 164 -18.38 -13.62 -1.20
CA GLY A 164 -18.86 -12.46 -1.95
C GLY A 164 -18.60 -11.12 -1.28
N LEU A 165 -17.67 -11.04 -0.33
CA LEU A 165 -17.32 -9.81 0.38
C LEU A 165 -16.22 -8.98 -0.33
N ILE A 166 -15.56 -9.57 -1.31
CA ILE A 166 -14.55 -8.90 -2.14
C ILE A 166 -14.94 -9.07 -3.60
N ASN A 167 -15.10 -7.95 -4.31
CA ASN A 167 -15.45 -7.94 -5.72
C ASN A 167 -14.28 -8.42 -6.59
N GLU A 168 -14.62 -9.19 -7.62
CA GLU A 168 -13.65 -9.67 -8.61
C GLU A 168 -13.40 -8.64 -9.74
N PRO A 169 -12.19 -8.63 -10.30
CA PRO A 169 -10.98 -9.35 -9.89
C PRO A 169 -10.43 -8.80 -8.58
N PRO A 170 -9.96 -9.62 -7.62
CA PRO A 170 -9.40 -9.11 -6.37
C PRO A 170 -8.06 -8.42 -6.61
N TYR A 171 -7.76 -7.36 -5.83
CA TYR A 171 -6.48 -6.65 -5.89
C TYR A 171 -5.64 -6.98 -4.67
N PHE A 172 -4.50 -7.64 -4.89
CA PHE A 172 -3.57 -8.06 -3.85
C PHE A 172 -2.32 -7.19 -3.82
N GLN A 173 -1.88 -6.85 -2.61
CA GLN A 173 -0.56 -6.30 -2.32
C GLN A 173 0.26 -7.37 -1.59
N LEU A 174 1.30 -7.91 -2.26
CA LEU A 174 2.23 -8.86 -1.67
C LEU A 174 3.29 -8.10 -0.87
N CYS A 175 3.25 -8.22 0.47
CA CYS A 175 4.13 -7.50 1.38
C CYS A 175 5.33 -8.38 1.76
N MET A 176 6.44 -8.23 1.04
CA MET A 176 7.60 -9.11 1.13
C MET A 176 8.69 -8.54 2.04
N GLY A 177 9.28 -9.40 2.88
CA GLY A 177 10.44 -9.04 3.71
C GLY A 177 10.11 -8.30 5.00
N VAL A 178 8.84 -8.25 5.40
CA VAL A 178 8.48 -7.88 6.77
C VAL A 178 9.04 -8.95 7.69
N LYS A 179 9.81 -8.52 8.72
CA LYS A 179 10.40 -9.47 9.67
C LYS A 179 9.31 -10.35 10.32
N TRP A 180 9.50 -11.66 10.27
CA TRP A 180 8.57 -12.71 10.71
C TRP A 180 7.35 -12.95 9.79
N GLY A 181 7.22 -12.22 8.66
CA GLY A 181 6.43 -12.61 7.51
C GLY A 181 7.27 -13.39 6.52
N ILE A 182 6.74 -13.61 5.30
CA ILE A 182 7.48 -14.30 4.24
C ILE A 182 8.74 -13.51 3.84
N GLU A 183 9.87 -14.19 3.66
CA GLU A 183 11.11 -13.57 3.22
C GLU A 183 10.99 -13.04 1.78
N ALA A 184 11.62 -11.90 1.54
CA ALA A 184 11.69 -11.30 0.21
C ALA A 184 12.74 -12.02 -0.65
N SER A 185 12.31 -12.96 -1.45
CA SER A 185 13.08 -13.63 -2.49
C SER A 185 12.23 -13.82 -3.74
N GLU A 186 12.88 -13.99 -4.90
CA GLU A 186 12.17 -14.26 -6.15
C GLU A 186 11.39 -15.58 -6.09
N GLU A 187 11.95 -16.60 -5.44
CA GLU A 187 11.29 -17.87 -5.22
C GLU A 187 10.00 -17.72 -4.42
N ASN A 188 10.06 -17.02 -3.30
CA ASN A 188 8.90 -16.75 -2.45
C ASN A 188 7.86 -15.88 -3.16
N LEU A 189 8.27 -14.87 -3.93
CA LEU A 189 7.37 -14.06 -4.73
C LEU A 189 6.64 -14.92 -5.77
N LEU A 190 7.35 -15.77 -6.48
CA LEU A 190 6.75 -16.70 -7.44
C LEU A 190 5.79 -17.68 -6.75
N PHE A 191 6.17 -18.18 -5.57
CA PHE A 191 5.31 -19.05 -4.77
C PHE A 191 4.03 -18.36 -4.33
N MET A 192 4.13 -17.12 -3.79
CA MET A 192 2.96 -16.30 -3.41
C MET A 192 2.06 -16.05 -4.63
N LYS A 193 2.64 -15.61 -5.76
CA LYS A 193 1.90 -15.37 -7.00
C LYS A 193 1.12 -16.60 -7.46
N LYS A 194 1.73 -17.80 -7.41
CA LYS A 194 1.04 -19.06 -7.78
C LYS A 194 -0.16 -19.40 -6.89
N LYS A 195 -0.26 -18.83 -5.69
CA LYS A 195 -1.40 -19.04 -4.77
C LYS A 195 -2.54 -18.05 -5.00
N LEU A 196 -2.31 -16.97 -5.75
CA LEU A 196 -3.35 -16.01 -6.06
C LEU A 196 -4.42 -16.61 -6.99
N PRO A 197 -5.69 -16.15 -6.91
CA PRO A 197 -6.68 -16.44 -7.94
C PRO A 197 -6.18 -16.07 -9.33
N ALA A 198 -6.56 -16.84 -10.34
CA ALA A 198 -6.06 -16.69 -11.72
C ALA A 198 -6.37 -15.29 -12.32
N ASN A 199 -7.46 -14.67 -11.90
CA ASN A 199 -7.87 -13.33 -12.33
C ASN A 199 -7.40 -12.21 -11.40
N ALA A 200 -6.59 -12.52 -10.36
CA ALA A 200 -6.14 -11.51 -9.42
C ALA A 200 -5.24 -10.46 -10.09
N ILE A 201 -5.52 -9.20 -9.78
CA ILE A 201 -4.58 -8.10 -10.00
C ILE A 201 -3.66 -8.07 -8.79
N TRP A 202 -2.37 -7.87 -8.99
CA TRP A 202 -1.43 -7.92 -7.89
C TRP A 202 -0.28 -6.92 -8.02
N SER A 203 0.17 -6.46 -6.90
CA SER A 203 1.31 -5.59 -6.71
C SER A 203 2.27 -6.19 -5.68
N VAL A 204 3.51 -5.76 -5.65
CA VAL A 204 4.48 -6.15 -4.63
C VAL A 204 5.15 -4.92 -4.01
N LEU A 205 5.44 -5.02 -2.73
CA LEU A 205 6.42 -4.21 -2.03
C LEU A 205 7.54 -5.09 -1.47
N GLY A 206 8.73 -4.53 -1.36
CA GLY A 206 9.85 -5.12 -0.65
C GLY A 206 10.32 -4.19 0.46
N VAL A 207 10.46 -4.70 1.70
CA VAL A 207 10.88 -3.89 2.83
C VAL A 207 12.39 -3.66 2.82
N GLY A 208 12.80 -2.40 2.98
CA GLY A 208 14.21 -1.99 3.07
C GLY A 208 15.00 -2.40 1.81
N ARG A 209 16.11 -3.10 2.01
CA ARG A 209 17.01 -3.55 0.92
C ARG A 209 16.34 -4.47 -0.12
N ALA A 210 15.21 -5.07 0.22
CA ALA A 210 14.49 -5.97 -0.68
C ALA A 210 13.65 -5.22 -1.73
N GLN A 211 13.41 -3.92 -1.57
CA GLN A 211 12.53 -3.17 -2.48
C GLN A 211 12.93 -3.34 -3.94
N LEU A 212 14.20 -3.09 -4.26
CA LEU A 212 14.65 -3.12 -5.65
C LEU A 212 14.48 -4.51 -6.29
N VAL A 213 14.87 -5.57 -5.59
CA VAL A 213 14.75 -6.95 -6.08
C VAL A 213 13.27 -7.30 -6.29
N MET A 214 12.41 -7.01 -5.32
CA MET A 214 10.99 -7.37 -5.41
C MET A 214 10.27 -6.65 -6.54
N ILE A 215 10.48 -5.34 -6.71
CA ILE A 215 9.83 -4.59 -7.80
C ILE A 215 10.34 -5.03 -9.18
N THR A 216 11.63 -5.35 -9.31
CA THR A 216 12.21 -5.88 -10.56
C THR A 216 11.56 -7.21 -10.92
N SER A 217 11.56 -8.17 -10.00
CA SER A 217 10.94 -9.48 -10.21
C SER A 217 9.44 -9.37 -10.53
N ALA A 218 8.72 -8.43 -9.91
CA ALA A 218 7.31 -8.19 -10.24
C ALA A 218 7.11 -7.69 -11.66
N MET A 219 7.99 -6.81 -12.14
CA MET A 219 7.92 -6.30 -13.53
C MET A 219 8.05 -7.44 -14.54
N ASP A 220 8.97 -8.38 -14.31
CA ASP A 220 9.17 -9.57 -15.15
C ASP A 220 7.99 -10.55 -15.08
N LEU A 221 7.36 -10.64 -13.90
CA LEU A 221 6.23 -11.53 -13.67
C LEU A 221 4.86 -10.93 -14.03
N GLY A 222 4.83 -9.68 -14.53
CA GLY A 222 3.60 -8.99 -14.95
C GLY A 222 2.81 -8.36 -13.82
N GLY A 223 3.41 -8.16 -12.64
CA GLY A 223 2.82 -7.48 -11.50
C GLY A 223 2.92 -5.97 -11.57
N HIS A 224 2.26 -5.29 -10.63
CA HIS A 224 2.41 -3.89 -10.31
C HIS A 224 3.37 -3.71 -9.14
N VAL A 225 3.74 -2.48 -8.81
CA VAL A 225 4.78 -2.22 -7.80
C VAL A 225 4.40 -1.11 -6.84
N ARG A 226 4.91 -1.22 -5.60
CA ARG A 226 4.81 -0.18 -4.58
C ARG A 226 6.21 0.17 -4.08
N VAL A 227 6.48 1.48 -4.00
CA VAL A 227 7.71 2.07 -3.47
C VAL A 227 7.37 3.23 -2.53
N GLY A 228 8.32 3.69 -1.74
CA GLY A 228 8.16 4.86 -0.90
C GLY A 228 8.72 4.68 0.50
N PHE A 229 8.75 5.78 1.24
CA PHE A 229 9.38 5.85 2.55
C PHE A 229 8.76 4.94 3.61
N GLU A 230 7.50 4.56 3.44
CA GLU A 230 6.89 3.58 4.33
C GLU A 230 7.66 2.26 4.36
N ASP A 231 8.09 1.81 3.18
CA ASP A 231 8.69 0.50 2.98
C ASP A 231 10.22 0.55 2.95
N ASN A 232 10.80 1.65 2.42
CA ASN A 232 12.24 1.84 2.28
C ASN A 232 12.60 3.32 2.17
N ILE A 233 13.60 3.77 2.95
CA ILE A 233 14.10 5.16 2.95
C ILE A 233 15.39 5.35 2.14
N TYR A 234 15.90 4.28 1.49
CA TYR A 234 17.15 4.31 0.75
C TYR A 234 16.92 4.21 -0.75
N LEU A 235 17.63 5.02 -1.51
CA LEU A 235 17.70 4.89 -2.98
C LEU A 235 18.55 3.68 -3.39
N LYS A 236 19.67 3.49 -2.71
CA LYS A 236 20.57 2.33 -2.84
C LYS A 236 21.31 2.12 -1.52
N GLN A 237 22.04 1.01 -1.40
CA GLN A 237 22.76 0.68 -0.19
C GLN A 237 23.62 1.87 0.33
N GLY A 238 23.35 2.29 1.55
CA GLY A 238 24.08 3.39 2.23
C GLY A 238 23.71 4.81 1.74
N VAL A 239 22.81 4.97 0.75
CA VAL A 239 22.40 6.27 0.24
C VAL A 239 20.92 6.48 0.49
N LEU A 240 20.59 7.42 1.37
CA LEU A 240 19.20 7.82 1.62
C LEU A 240 18.58 8.43 0.36
N ALA A 241 17.33 8.09 0.10
CA ALA A 241 16.55 8.78 -0.92
C ALA A 241 16.21 10.21 -0.45
N ARG A 242 16.30 11.17 -1.35
CA ARG A 242 16.03 12.59 -1.08
C ARG A 242 14.54 12.88 -0.94
N SER A 243 13.70 12.08 -1.58
CA SER A 243 12.23 12.19 -1.53
C SER A 243 11.56 10.87 -1.91
N ASN A 244 10.25 10.75 -1.65
CA ASN A 244 9.43 9.67 -2.20
C ASN A 244 9.43 9.68 -3.73
N ALA A 245 9.40 10.87 -4.35
CA ALA A 245 9.41 11.04 -5.80
C ALA A 245 10.67 10.42 -6.44
N GLU A 246 11.84 10.53 -5.80
CA GLU A 246 13.08 9.91 -6.29
C GLU A 246 12.97 8.38 -6.34
N LEU A 247 12.29 7.75 -5.37
CA LEU A 247 12.02 6.31 -5.41
C LEU A 247 11.00 5.94 -6.51
N VAL A 248 10.02 6.81 -6.78
CA VAL A 248 9.09 6.64 -7.89
C VAL A 248 9.81 6.77 -9.23
N GLU A 249 10.66 7.78 -9.42
CA GLU A 249 11.47 7.96 -10.62
C GLU A 249 12.36 6.74 -10.90
N MET A 250 12.97 6.17 -9.86
CA MET A 250 13.73 4.92 -9.95
C MET A 250 12.83 3.78 -10.46
N ALA A 251 11.62 3.61 -9.91
CA ALA A 251 10.70 2.56 -10.32
C ALA A 251 10.19 2.77 -11.76
N VAL A 252 9.90 4.02 -12.17
CA VAL A 252 9.54 4.39 -13.55
C VAL A 252 10.65 4.01 -14.53
N ASN A 253 11.88 4.43 -14.25
CA ASN A 253 13.03 4.13 -15.11
C ASN A 253 13.26 2.62 -15.23
N LEU A 254 13.06 1.88 -14.14
CA LEU A 254 13.16 0.43 -14.14
C LEU A 254 12.06 -0.20 -15.00
N ALA A 255 10.81 0.22 -14.82
CA ALA A 255 9.67 -0.27 -15.59
C ALA A 255 9.88 -0.09 -17.10
N LEU A 256 10.34 1.10 -17.53
CA LEU A 256 10.64 1.38 -18.94
C LEU A 256 11.74 0.46 -19.50
N ARG A 257 12.78 0.15 -18.72
CA ARG A 257 13.84 -0.81 -19.11
C ARG A 257 13.31 -2.24 -19.25
N HIS A 258 12.28 -2.62 -18.49
CA HIS A 258 11.58 -3.90 -18.61
C HIS A 258 10.47 -3.88 -19.68
N GLY A 259 10.41 -2.85 -20.52
CA GLY A 259 9.42 -2.72 -21.59
C GLY A 259 7.99 -2.52 -21.10
N ARG A 260 7.81 -2.05 -19.82
CA ARG A 260 6.50 -1.75 -19.25
C ARG A 260 6.18 -0.27 -19.40
N GLU A 261 4.97 0.04 -19.77
CA GLU A 261 4.45 1.40 -19.87
C GLU A 261 3.75 1.81 -18.58
N ILE A 262 4.02 3.03 -18.09
CA ILE A 262 3.37 3.52 -16.87
C ILE A 262 1.89 3.78 -17.15
N ALA A 263 1.02 3.25 -16.31
CA ALA A 263 -0.41 3.51 -16.39
C ALA A 263 -0.72 4.96 -16.00
N SER A 264 -1.63 5.61 -16.70
CA SER A 264 -2.25 6.85 -16.22
C SER A 264 -3.24 6.55 -15.08
N PRO A 265 -3.68 7.55 -14.29
CA PRO A 265 -4.71 7.35 -13.27
C PRO A 265 -6.00 6.74 -13.84
N THR A 266 -6.44 7.20 -15.01
CA THR A 266 -7.62 6.64 -15.70
C THR A 266 -7.43 5.18 -16.11
N GLU A 267 -6.24 4.82 -16.62
CA GLU A 267 -5.93 3.43 -16.93
C GLU A 267 -5.85 2.56 -15.69
N ALA A 268 -5.27 3.07 -14.60
CA ALA A 268 -5.21 2.38 -13.33
C ALA A 268 -6.61 2.12 -12.76
N ARG A 269 -7.53 3.09 -12.81
CA ARG A 269 -8.94 2.90 -12.42
C ARG A 269 -9.59 1.79 -13.22
N ARG A 270 -9.39 1.78 -14.55
CA ARG A 270 -9.92 0.74 -15.44
C ARG A 270 -9.33 -0.64 -15.10
N ILE A 271 -8.00 -0.74 -14.92
CA ILE A 271 -7.33 -1.99 -14.54
C ILE A 271 -7.88 -2.51 -13.22
N LEU A 272 -7.95 -1.64 -12.21
CA LEU A 272 -8.43 -1.99 -10.86
C LEU A 272 -9.95 -2.08 -10.75
N ARG A 273 -10.71 -1.77 -11.81
CA ARG A 273 -12.19 -1.71 -11.81
C ARG A 273 -12.74 -0.82 -10.69
N ILE A 274 -12.16 0.35 -10.54
CA ILE A 274 -12.64 1.43 -9.69
C ILE A 274 -13.61 2.26 -10.53
N ASN A 275 -14.83 2.46 -10.01
CA ASN A 275 -15.88 3.26 -10.68
C ASN A 275 -15.75 4.74 -10.34
#